data_d9a361e944010b8be8d52c6ce772fa62
#
_entry.id   d9a361e944010b8be8d52c6ce772fa62
#
_cell.length_a   1.000
_cell.length_b   1.000
_cell.length_c   1.000
_cell.angle_alpha   90.00
_cell.angle_beta   90.00
_cell.angle_gamma   90.00
#
_symmetry.space_group_name_H-M   'P 1'
#
loop_
_entity.id
_entity.type
_entity.pdbx_description
1 polymer ?
#
loop_
_entity_poly.entity_id
_entity_poly.type
_entity_poly.pdbx_seq_one_letter_code
_entity_poly.pdbx_strand_id
1 'polypeptide(L)'
;MRLSREKTVRLSHRVLDFLVASPDVDFIEDRDTIRHEIVNIFNSLLKVEEQVDTEVRAKISSQKKEILEGSEEWDIIYRKYYSEGMKRLGVEEAPRRETTRAR
;
A
#
# COMPACT_ATOMS: atom_id res chain seq x y z
N MET A 1 3.39 3.73 5.36
CA MET A 1 4.73 3.27 5.03
C MET A 1 5.12 3.67 3.62
N ARG A 2 6.31 4.09 3.45
CA ARG A 2 6.78 4.51 2.13
C ARG A 2 7.93 3.66 1.68
N LEU A 3 7.97 3.40 0.39
CA LEU A 3 9.09 2.71 -0.23
C LEU A 3 9.97 3.72 -0.93
N SER A 4 11.26 3.57 -0.79
CA SER A 4 12.18 4.40 -1.53
C SER A 4 12.11 4.03 -3.00
N ARG A 5 12.61 4.94 -3.84
CA ARG A 5 12.66 4.67 -5.27
C ARG A 5 13.48 3.42 -5.56
N GLU A 6 14.58 3.28 -4.86
CA GLU A 6 15.43 2.11 -5.04
C GLU A 6 14.72 0.82 -4.71
N LYS A 7 13.97 0.83 -3.61
CA LYS A 7 13.23 -0.36 -3.20
C LYS A 7 12.14 -0.69 -4.19
N THR A 8 11.47 0.35 -4.70
CA THR A 8 10.41 0.14 -5.69
C THR A 8 10.97 -0.51 -6.94
N VAL A 9 12.11 -0.02 -7.42
CA VAL A 9 12.74 -0.58 -8.61
C VAL A 9 13.18 -2.02 -8.34
N ARG A 10 13.77 -2.26 -7.18
CA ARG A 10 14.20 -3.61 -6.82
C ARG A 10 13.04 -4.58 -6.76
N LEU A 11 11.93 -4.14 -6.17
CA LEU A 11 10.74 -4.97 -6.10
C LEU A 11 10.17 -5.25 -7.49
N SER A 12 10.24 -4.26 -8.39
CA SER A 12 9.75 -4.49 -9.74
C SER A 12 10.53 -5.58 -10.44
N HIS A 13 11.85 -5.65 -10.22
CA HIS A 13 12.64 -6.73 -10.78
C HIS A 13 12.25 -8.08 -10.20
N ARG A 14 11.99 -8.11 -8.89
CA ARG A 14 11.59 -9.35 -8.25
C ARG A 14 10.25 -9.85 -8.75
N VAL A 15 9.30 -8.92 -8.91
CA VAL A 15 7.98 -9.29 -9.43
C VAL A 15 8.13 -9.81 -10.85
N LEU A 16 8.93 -9.13 -11.66
CA LEU A 16 9.15 -9.58 -13.03
C LEU A 16 9.78 -10.97 -13.06
N ASP A 17 10.79 -11.20 -12.23
CA ASP A 17 11.44 -12.50 -12.18
C ASP A 17 10.44 -13.61 -11.82
N PHE A 18 9.56 -13.31 -10.89
CA PHE A 18 8.53 -14.26 -10.50
C PHE A 18 7.62 -14.58 -11.68
N LEU A 19 7.22 -13.56 -12.43
CA LEU A 19 6.34 -13.75 -13.58
C LEU A 19 7.03 -14.52 -14.68
N VAL A 20 8.31 -14.23 -14.91
CA VAL A 20 9.09 -14.94 -15.94
C VAL A 20 9.19 -16.42 -15.61
N ALA A 21 9.32 -16.73 -14.34
CA ALA A 21 9.46 -18.12 -13.92
C ALA A 21 8.14 -18.88 -13.93
N SER A 22 7.02 -18.18 -14.02
CA SER A 22 5.72 -18.83 -13.96
C SER A 22 5.36 -19.45 -15.32
N PRO A 23 5.00 -20.73 -15.35
CA PRO A 23 4.62 -21.36 -16.61
C PRO A 23 3.24 -20.92 -17.11
N ASP A 24 2.48 -20.22 -16.28
CA ASP A 24 1.14 -19.78 -16.63
C ASP A 24 1.08 -18.38 -17.19
N VAL A 25 2.24 -17.71 -17.31
CA VAL A 25 2.30 -16.32 -17.74
C VAL A 25 3.03 -16.22 -19.06
N ASP A 26 2.39 -15.57 -20.03
CA ASP A 26 3.00 -15.25 -21.32
C ASP A 26 3.12 -13.76 -21.44
N PHE A 27 4.25 -13.29 -21.95
CA PHE A 27 4.47 -11.86 -22.13
C PHE A 27 4.15 -11.46 -23.57
N ILE A 28 3.30 -10.46 -23.69
CA ILE A 28 2.98 -9.88 -25.00
C ILE A 28 3.97 -8.75 -25.29
N GLU A 29 4.30 -7.97 -24.26
CA GLU A 29 5.27 -6.89 -24.37
C GLU A 29 6.63 -7.38 -23.93
N ASP A 30 7.66 -6.60 -24.26
CA ASP A 30 9.00 -6.98 -23.79
C ASP A 30 9.09 -6.79 -22.28
N ARG A 31 10.09 -7.46 -21.69
CA ARG A 31 10.20 -7.52 -20.23
C ARG A 31 10.49 -6.17 -19.61
N ASP A 32 11.24 -5.33 -20.30
CA ASP A 32 11.57 -4.03 -19.74
C ASP A 32 10.32 -3.14 -19.67
N THR A 33 9.48 -3.20 -20.68
CA THR A 33 8.21 -2.49 -20.68
C THR A 33 7.32 -2.96 -19.53
N ILE A 34 7.27 -4.27 -19.31
CA ILE A 34 6.49 -4.83 -18.20
C ILE A 34 7.05 -4.34 -16.87
N ARG A 35 8.36 -4.32 -16.71
CA ARG A 35 8.98 -3.87 -15.48
C ARG A 35 8.65 -2.41 -15.19
N HIS A 36 8.70 -1.56 -16.23
CA HIS A 36 8.34 -0.16 -16.05
C HIS A 36 6.89 0.01 -15.63
N GLU A 37 6.03 -0.81 -16.18
CA GLU A 37 4.63 -0.77 -15.80
C GLU A 37 4.43 -1.16 -14.34
N ILE A 38 5.19 -2.15 -13.89
CA ILE A 38 5.15 -2.55 -12.48
C ILE A 38 5.56 -1.37 -11.58
N VAL A 39 6.62 -0.65 -11.97
CA VAL A 39 7.05 0.51 -11.22
C VAL A 39 5.95 1.58 -11.18
N ASN A 40 5.31 1.80 -12.31
CA ASN A 40 4.24 2.80 -12.39
C ASN A 40 3.08 2.44 -11.47
N ILE A 41 2.72 1.17 -11.41
CA ILE A 41 1.66 0.72 -10.53
C ILE A 41 2.02 0.94 -9.08
N PHE A 42 3.25 0.58 -8.69
CA PHE A 42 3.73 0.83 -7.34
C PHE A 42 3.64 2.31 -6.99
N ASN A 43 4.13 3.17 -7.89
CA ASN A 43 4.16 4.60 -7.62
C ASN A 43 2.73 5.16 -7.48
N SER A 44 1.81 4.68 -8.29
CA SER A 44 0.42 5.12 -8.20
C SER A 44 -0.20 4.75 -6.86
N LEU A 45 0.05 3.52 -6.41
CA LEU A 45 -0.49 3.06 -5.15
C LEU A 45 0.12 3.79 -3.97
N LEU A 46 1.41 4.09 -4.04
CA LEU A 46 2.07 4.83 -2.97
C LEU A 46 1.55 6.26 -2.88
N LYS A 47 1.21 6.85 -4.02
CA LYS A 47 0.61 8.18 -4.03
C LYS A 47 -0.74 8.20 -3.35
N VAL A 48 -1.55 7.18 -3.63
CA VAL A 48 -2.86 7.06 -3.02
C VAL A 48 -2.70 6.91 -1.51
N GLU A 49 -1.76 6.08 -1.09
CA GLU A 49 -1.52 5.87 0.33
C GLU A 49 -1.08 7.18 1.01
N GLU A 50 -0.23 7.96 0.35
CA GLU A 50 0.19 9.25 0.91
C GLU A 50 -0.98 10.19 1.08
N GLN A 51 -1.90 10.20 0.13
CA GLN A 51 -3.08 11.04 0.22
C GLN A 51 -3.94 10.65 1.41
N VAL A 52 -4.13 9.35 1.61
CA VAL A 52 -4.91 8.88 2.74
C VAL A 52 -4.24 9.26 4.05
N ASP A 53 -2.93 9.08 4.13
CA ASP A 53 -2.18 9.45 5.33
C ASP A 53 -2.37 10.93 5.65
N THR A 54 -2.26 11.80 4.64
CA THR A 54 -2.41 13.23 4.83
C THR A 54 -3.82 13.57 5.32
N GLU A 55 -4.82 12.97 4.71
CA GLU A 55 -6.21 13.21 5.09
C GLU A 55 -6.50 12.75 6.50
N VAL A 56 -5.97 11.59 6.87
CA VAL A 56 -6.18 11.04 8.21
C VAL A 56 -5.56 11.96 9.26
N ARG A 57 -4.33 12.41 9.01
CA ARG A 57 -3.65 13.29 9.95
C ARG A 57 -4.39 14.61 10.10
N ALA A 58 -4.90 15.15 9.00
CA ALA A 58 -5.68 16.38 9.04
C ALA A 58 -6.97 16.17 9.82
N LYS A 59 -7.60 15.02 9.63
CA LYS A 59 -8.84 14.73 10.32
C LYS A 59 -8.62 14.64 11.83
N ILE A 60 -7.54 14.01 12.24
CA ILE A 60 -7.22 13.92 13.67
C ILE A 60 -6.93 15.30 14.23
N SER A 61 -6.17 16.12 13.49
CA SER A 61 -5.83 17.47 13.94
C SER A 61 -7.05 18.36 14.10
N SER A 62 -8.10 18.08 13.34
CA SER A 62 -9.31 18.92 13.38
C SER A 62 -10.24 18.57 14.52
N GLN A 63 -9.91 17.57 15.33
CA GLN A 63 -10.74 17.21 16.46
C GLN A 63 -10.69 18.31 17.52
N LYS A 64 -11.78 18.46 18.23
CA LYS A 64 -11.82 19.46 19.31
C LYS A 64 -10.87 19.10 20.42
N LYS A 65 -10.78 17.82 20.73
CA LYS A 65 -9.86 17.35 21.75
C LYS A 65 -8.48 17.22 21.14
N GLU A 66 -7.51 17.76 21.83
CA GLU A 66 -6.14 17.64 21.38
C GLU A 66 -5.64 16.21 21.62
N ILE A 67 -5.15 15.57 20.58
CA ILE A 67 -4.64 14.21 20.65
C ILE A 67 -3.19 14.26 20.19
N LEU A 68 -2.29 13.88 21.08
CA LEU A 68 -0.87 13.97 20.78
C LEU A 68 -0.44 12.86 19.83
N GLU A 69 0.26 13.25 18.79
CA GLU A 69 0.80 12.30 17.84
C GLU A 69 1.75 11.35 18.57
N GLY A 70 1.63 10.06 18.28
CA GLY A 70 2.45 9.05 18.90
C GLY A 70 1.86 8.48 20.19
N SER A 71 0.77 9.07 20.70
CA SER A 71 0.10 8.51 21.86
C SER A 71 -0.71 7.29 21.43
N GLU A 72 -1.07 6.48 22.42
CA GLU A 72 -1.88 5.29 22.14
C GLU A 72 -3.23 5.67 21.55
N GLU A 73 -3.83 6.72 22.08
CA GLU A 73 -5.11 7.20 21.56
C GLU A 73 -4.96 7.61 20.09
N TRP A 74 -3.89 8.31 19.76
CA TRP A 74 -3.64 8.74 18.39
C TRP A 74 -3.48 7.55 17.47
N ASP A 75 -2.74 6.54 17.92
CA ASP A 75 -2.50 5.35 17.08
C ASP A 75 -3.80 4.63 16.78
N ILE A 76 -4.67 4.51 17.74
CA ILE A 76 -5.95 3.82 17.55
C ILE A 76 -6.82 4.57 16.56
N ILE A 77 -6.90 5.89 16.72
CA ILE A 77 -7.72 6.71 15.83
C ILE A 77 -7.14 6.74 14.42
N TYR A 78 -5.81 6.82 14.33
CA TYR A 78 -5.15 6.82 13.03
C TYR A 78 -5.48 5.52 12.27
N ARG A 79 -5.35 4.39 12.93
CA ARG A 79 -5.63 3.11 12.27
C ARG A 79 -7.06 3.03 11.79
N LYS A 80 -7.98 3.51 12.60
CA LYS A 80 -9.38 3.48 12.21
C LYS A 80 -9.64 4.31 10.97
N TYR A 81 -9.17 5.55 10.98
CA TYR A 81 -9.40 6.44 9.84
C TYR A 81 -8.63 5.99 8.61
N TYR A 82 -7.44 5.47 8.81
CA TYR A 82 -6.63 4.98 7.70
C TYR A 82 -7.34 3.80 7.02
N SER A 83 -7.83 2.87 7.81
CA SER A 83 -8.53 1.71 7.28
C SER A 83 -9.79 2.14 6.52
N GLU A 84 -10.53 3.09 7.06
CA GLU A 84 -11.71 3.61 6.40
C GLU A 84 -11.36 4.29 5.08
N GLY A 85 -10.28 5.06 5.08
CA GLY A 85 -9.86 5.76 3.88
C GLY A 85 -9.43 4.81 2.78
N MET A 86 -8.67 3.78 3.13
CA MET A 86 -8.23 2.82 2.14
C MET A 86 -9.41 2.00 1.60
N LYS A 87 -10.35 1.66 2.46
CA LYS A 87 -11.54 0.95 2.04
C LYS A 87 -12.34 1.74 1.03
N ARG A 88 -12.46 3.05 1.27
CA ARG A 88 -13.20 3.93 0.39
C ARG A 88 -12.61 3.95 -1.01
N LEU A 89 -11.30 3.73 -1.11
CA LEU A 89 -10.59 3.68 -2.38
C LEU A 89 -10.56 2.30 -2.99
N GLY A 90 -11.21 1.33 -2.34
CA GLY A 90 -11.24 -0.02 -2.87
C GLY A 90 -10.05 -0.89 -2.49
N VAL A 91 -9.23 -0.41 -1.56
CA VAL A 91 -8.09 -1.17 -1.10
C VAL A 91 -8.45 -1.79 0.23
N GLU A 92 -8.43 -3.11 0.29
CA GLU A 92 -8.75 -3.81 1.52
C GLU A 92 -7.48 -4.34 2.16
N GLU A 93 -7.48 -4.32 3.48
CA GLU A 93 -6.37 -4.91 4.20
C GLU A 93 -6.34 -6.41 3.99
N ALA A 94 -5.13 -6.95 3.92
CA ALA A 94 -4.99 -8.39 3.83
C ALA A 94 -5.59 -9.05 5.06
N PRO A 95 -6.26 -10.20 4.89
CA PRO A 95 -6.80 -10.92 6.04
C PRO A 95 -5.70 -11.30 7.00
N ARG A 96 -6.05 -11.38 8.27
CA ARG A 96 -5.08 -11.81 9.24
C ARG A 96 -4.72 -13.25 9.00
N ARG A 97 -3.48 -13.58 9.29
CA ARG A 97 -2.97 -14.88 9.00
C ARG A 97 -3.74 -15.97 9.69
N GLU A 98 -4.14 -15.72 10.91
CA GLU A 98 -4.85 -16.70 11.67
C GLU A 98 -6.26 -16.94 11.14
N THR A 99 -6.81 -16.01 10.38
CA THR A 99 -8.12 -16.23 9.80
C THR A 99 -8.06 -16.91 8.47
N THR A 100 -6.91 -16.91 7.88
CA THR A 100 -6.82 -17.57 6.60
C THR A 100 -6.71 -19.05 6.76
N ARG A 101 -6.48 -19.48 7.77
CA ARG A 101 -6.27 -20.70 7.88
C ARG A 101 -7.05 -21.56 8.16
N ALA A 102 -7.43 -21.48 8.23
CA ALA A 102 -8.16 -22.40 8.61
C ALA A 102 -8.23 -23.47 7.76
N ARG A 103 -8.02 -24.02 7.58
CA ARG A 103 -8.13 -24.89 6.72
C ARG A 103 -7.88 -25.72 6.72
#